data_0ce899446ad36b17dd3f48bb2cefa8fe
#
_entry.id   0ce899446ad36b17dd3f48bb2cefa8fe
#
_cell.length_a   1.000
_cell.length_b   1.000
_cell.length_c   1.000
_cell.angle_alpha   90.00
_cell.angle_beta   90.00
_cell.angle_gamma   90.00
#
_symmetry.space_group_name_H-M   'P 1'
#
loop_
_entity.id
_entity.type
_entity.pdbx_description
1 polymer ?
#
loop_
_entity_poly.entity_id
_entity_poly.type
_entity_poly.pdbx_seq_one_letter_code
_entity_poly.pdbx_strand_id
1 'polypeptide(L)'
;MLARGAQKKCRSMAEALVIRNLSKRFGGLRAVQDLSFSVRDGETVALIGPNGAGKTTSFNLITGYYRPDKGSISAFGRELVGLRPHKICGHGLARTFQVARPFGKMTVLANVMTGAFLRNKNLDIARSRARAAIEFVGLSAKEHTPARALTTIDQRRLEMARALATEPRLLLLDEVMAGLNHAEIDQAVALIGNLSKRGLTIVIVEHVMRAIMAVARHIVVLDHGQKIAEGSPKEVVANQEVIRAYLGTGYRHEAPVGGVAC
;
A
#
# COMPACT_ATOMS: atom_id res chain seq x y z
N MET A 1 -35.27 -16.44 -21.29
CA MET A 1 -35.95 -15.67 -20.23
C MET A 1 -35.54 -16.24 -18.89
N LEU A 2 -34.68 -15.58 -18.13
CA LEU A 2 -34.56 -15.63 -16.67
C LEU A 2 -33.48 -14.63 -16.28
N ALA A 3 -33.97 -13.46 -15.84
CA ALA A 3 -33.13 -12.40 -15.27
C ALA A 3 -32.52 -12.85 -13.96
N ARG A 4 -31.21 -13.00 -13.91
CA ARG A 4 -30.47 -13.07 -12.65
C ARG A 4 -30.26 -11.66 -12.13
N GLY A 5 -31.14 -11.26 -11.22
CA GLY A 5 -31.07 -10.01 -10.49
C GLY A 5 -29.70 -9.85 -9.81
N ALA A 6 -29.04 -8.75 -10.12
CA ALA A 6 -27.86 -8.29 -9.41
C ALA A 6 -28.27 -7.94 -7.98
N GLN A 7 -28.13 -8.87 -7.05
CA GLN A 7 -28.09 -8.54 -5.63
C GLN A 7 -26.83 -7.68 -5.40
N LYS A 8 -27.00 -6.37 -5.36
CA LYS A 8 -26.09 -5.45 -4.68
C LYS A 8 -26.06 -5.88 -3.21
N LYS A 9 -25.18 -6.84 -2.89
CA LYS A 9 -24.85 -7.16 -1.50
C LYS A 9 -24.37 -5.87 -0.87
N CYS A 10 -25.13 -5.35 0.08
CA CYS A 10 -24.72 -4.30 1.00
C CYS A 10 -23.40 -4.78 1.58
N ARG A 11 -22.26 -4.25 1.11
CA ARG A 11 -20.93 -4.64 1.54
C ARG A 11 -20.84 -4.17 2.97
N SER A 12 -20.94 -5.10 3.92
CA SER A 12 -20.77 -4.90 5.34
C SER A 12 -19.52 -4.04 5.55
N MET A 13 -19.57 -3.11 6.51
CA MET A 13 -18.45 -2.26 6.93
C MET A 13 -17.38 -3.08 7.69
N ALA A 14 -17.04 -4.26 7.18
CA ALA A 14 -16.07 -5.16 7.79
C ALA A 14 -14.66 -4.56 7.68
N GLU A 15 -13.94 -4.59 8.78
CA GLU A 15 -12.55 -4.16 8.82
C GLU A 15 -11.68 -5.21 8.10
N ALA A 16 -10.90 -4.73 7.12
CA ALA A 16 -9.94 -5.56 6.40
C ALA A 16 -8.61 -5.68 7.14
N LEU A 17 -8.20 -4.60 7.83
CA LEU A 17 -6.99 -4.55 8.66
C LEU A 17 -7.32 -3.80 9.94
N VAL A 18 -6.90 -4.35 11.08
CA VAL A 18 -6.99 -3.68 12.39
C VAL A 18 -5.65 -3.78 13.08
N ILE A 19 -5.15 -2.64 13.50
CA ILE A 19 -3.92 -2.50 14.28
C ILE A 19 -4.28 -1.88 15.61
N ARG A 20 -3.84 -2.48 16.71
CA ARG A 20 -4.14 -2.01 18.08
C ARG A 20 -2.87 -1.94 18.93
N ASN A 21 -2.57 -0.75 19.44
CA ASN A 21 -1.47 -0.45 20.38
C ASN A 21 -0.12 -1.06 19.94
N LEU A 22 0.14 -1.04 18.61
CA LEU A 22 1.30 -1.65 18.01
C LEU A 22 2.55 -0.89 18.41
N SER A 23 3.55 -1.58 18.96
CA SER A 23 4.80 -0.96 19.39
C SER A 23 6.01 -1.81 18.98
N LYS A 24 7.10 -1.13 18.58
CA LYS A 24 8.37 -1.75 18.20
C LYS A 24 9.56 -0.87 18.56
N ARG A 25 10.56 -1.49 19.23
CA ARG A 25 11.86 -0.89 19.54
C ARG A 25 12.98 -1.62 18.81
N PHE A 26 14.01 -0.89 18.46
CA PHE A 26 15.29 -1.41 17.99
C PHE A 26 16.39 -0.79 18.85
N GLY A 27 16.90 -1.55 19.83
CA GLY A 27 17.81 -1.00 20.84
C GLY A 27 17.16 0.15 21.61
N GLY A 28 17.73 1.34 21.57
CA GLY A 28 17.18 2.56 22.18
C GLY A 28 16.09 3.25 21.39
N LEU A 29 15.98 2.97 20.07
CA LEU A 29 15.04 3.64 19.17
C LEU A 29 13.63 3.04 19.26
N ARG A 30 12.64 3.86 19.62
CA ARG A 30 11.21 3.50 19.54
C ARG A 30 10.69 3.81 18.14
N ALA A 31 10.73 2.81 17.25
CA ALA A 31 10.38 3.01 15.84
C ALA A 31 8.86 3.07 15.58
N VAL A 32 8.05 2.43 16.43
CA VAL A 32 6.58 2.51 16.45
C VAL A 32 6.12 2.50 17.90
N GLN A 33 5.18 3.39 18.27
CA GLN A 33 4.69 3.58 19.64
C GLN A 33 3.16 3.66 19.64
N ASP A 34 2.53 2.67 20.25
CA ASP A 34 1.07 2.58 20.48
C ASP A 34 0.20 2.89 19.25
N LEU A 35 0.70 2.53 18.06
CA LEU A 35 0.00 2.78 16.80
C LEU A 35 -1.28 1.97 16.73
N SER A 36 -2.40 2.66 16.52
CA SER A 36 -3.73 2.06 16.33
C SER A 36 -4.45 2.75 15.18
N PHE A 37 -4.90 1.97 14.21
CA PHE A 37 -5.80 2.38 13.13
C PHE A 37 -6.46 1.17 12.49
N SER A 38 -7.51 1.40 11.71
CA SER A 38 -8.17 0.35 10.94
C SER A 38 -8.40 0.74 9.48
N VAL A 39 -8.57 -0.27 8.63
CA VAL A 39 -8.84 -0.12 7.20
C VAL A 39 -10.07 -0.95 6.87
N ARG A 40 -11.07 -0.34 6.25
CA ARG A 40 -12.29 -1.02 5.82
C ARG A 40 -12.07 -1.84 4.55
N ASP A 41 -12.86 -2.89 4.36
CA ASP A 41 -12.77 -3.71 3.15
C ASP A 41 -13.09 -2.88 1.89
N GLY A 42 -12.15 -2.89 0.92
CA GLY A 42 -12.24 -2.12 -0.32
C GLY A 42 -11.86 -0.64 -0.19
N GLU A 43 -11.33 -0.21 0.97
CA GLU A 43 -10.84 1.14 1.19
C GLU A 43 -9.38 1.31 0.75
N THR A 44 -9.03 2.51 0.31
CA THR A 44 -7.63 2.92 0.12
C THR A 44 -7.24 3.90 1.22
N VAL A 45 -6.29 3.49 2.06
CA VAL A 45 -5.74 4.29 3.16
C VAL A 45 -4.30 4.65 2.86
N ALA A 46 -3.92 5.92 3.06
CA ALA A 46 -2.53 6.34 2.99
C ALA A 46 -1.92 6.42 4.39
N LEU A 47 -0.71 5.87 4.55
CA LEU A 47 0.12 6.02 5.73
C LEU A 47 1.26 6.98 5.39
N ILE A 48 1.22 8.19 5.91
CA ILE A 48 2.16 9.25 5.57
C ILE A 48 2.95 9.72 6.80
N GLY A 49 3.94 10.57 6.58
CA GLY A 49 4.77 11.16 7.63
C GLY A 49 6.19 11.42 7.13
N PRO A 50 6.99 12.21 7.84
CA PRO A 50 8.37 12.50 7.49
C PRO A 50 9.24 11.23 7.43
N ASN A 51 10.49 11.40 6.95
CA ASN A 51 11.44 10.30 6.95
C ASN A 51 11.77 9.90 8.40
N GLY A 52 11.82 8.60 8.66
CA GLY A 52 12.00 8.08 10.02
C GLY A 52 10.74 8.02 10.89
N ALA A 53 9.58 8.44 10.39
CA ALA A 53 8.31 8.42 11.15
C ALA A 53 7.79 7.03 11.51
N GLY A 54 8.40 5.93 11.03
CA GLY A 54 8.00 4.56 11.36
C GLY A 54 7.15 3.85 10.30
N LYS A 55 6.87 4.46 9.14
CA LYS A 55 6.03 3.91 8.06
C LYS A 55 6.48 2.53 7.58
N THR A 56 7.74 2.42 7.13
CA THR A 56 8.32 1.15 6.65
C THR A 56 8.40 0.11 7.77
N THR A 57 8.66 0.53 9.01
CA THR A 57 8.62 -0.37 10.18
C THR A 57 7.21 -0.91 10.38
N SER A 58 6.18 -0.08 10.29
CA SER A 58 4.78 -0.51 10.39
C SER A 58 4.43 -1.53 9.30
N PHE A 59 4.85 -1.31 8.05
CA PHE A 59 4.67 -2.29 6.97
C PHE A 59 5.40 -3.62 7.25
N ASN A 60 6.62 -3.55 7.78
CA ASN A 60 7.38 -4.75 8.15
C ASN A 60 6.71 -5.53 9.29
N LEU A 61 6.06 -4.85 10.24
CA LEU A 61 5.28 -5.48 11.31
C LEU A 61 4.02 -6.14 10.74
N ILE A 62 3.25 -5.45 9.89
CA ILE A 62 2.02 -5.96 9.26
C ILE A 62 2.32 -7.21 8.42
N THR A 63 3.45 -7.23 7.72
CA THR A 63 3.84 -8.33 6.83
C THR A 63 4.62 -9.46 7.53
N GLY A 64 4.82 -9.36 8.86
CA GLY A 64 5.50 -10.38 9.66
C GLY A 64 7.02 -10.45 9.44
N TYR A 65 7.61 -9.43 8.82
CA TYR A 65 9.05 -9.29 8.67
C TYR A 65 9.73 -9.00 10.02
N TYR A 66 9.04 -8.19 10.84
CA TYR A 66 9.39 -7.97 12.24
C TYR A 66 8.24 -8.44 13.14
N ARG A 67 8.58 -8.93 14.31
CA ARG A 67 7.61 -9.22 15.36
C ARG A 67 7.43 -7.96 16.19
N PRO A 68 6.20 -7.50 16.46
CA PRO A 68 5.94 -6.40 17.39
C PRO A 68 6.34 -6.79 18.81
N ASP A 69 6.69 -5.79 19.61
CA ASP A 69 6.97 -5.98 21.03
C ASP A 69 5.68 -5.94 21.85
N LYS A 70 4.70 -5.15 21.38
CA LYS A 70 3.35 -5.05 21.96
C LYS A 70 2.31 -4.83 20.87
N GLY A 71 1.04 -5.06 21.22
CA GLY A 71 -0.11 -4.83 20.36
C GLY A 71 -0.49 -6.04 19.52
N SER A 72 -1.51 -5.84 18.69
CA SER A 72 -2.05 -6.87 17.79
C SER A 72 -2.25 -6.33 16.39
N ILE A 73 -2.20 -7.22 15.41
CA ILE A 73 -2.45 -6.96 14.00
C ILE A 73 -3.37 -8.05 13.50
N SER A 74 -4.57 -7.70 13.09
CA SER A 74 -5.47 -8.66 12.47
C SER A 74 -5.88 -8.22 11.06
N ALA A 75 -5.97 -9.17 10.14
CA ALA A 75 -6.52 -8.94 8.81
C ALA A 75 -7.66 -9.90 8.53
N PHE A 76 -8.79 -9.36 8.07
CA PHE A 76 -10.01 -10.13 7.79
C PHE A 76 -10.42 -11.04 8.97
N GLY A 77 -10.31 -10.51 10.20
CA GLY A 77 -10.64 -11.21 11.45
C GLY A 77 -9.61 -12.26 11.90
N ARG A 78 -8.45 -12.36 11.25
CA ARG A 78 -7.37 -13.28 11.64
C ARG A 78 -6.19 -12.53 12.23
N GLU A 79 -5.69 -12.99 13.37
CA GLU A 79 -4.46 -12.47 13.98
C GLU A 79 -3.24 -12.82 13.11
N LEU A 80 -2.38 -11.83 12.88
CA LEU A 80 -1.18 -11.97 12.06
C LEU A 80 0.12 -12.02 12.87
N VAL A 81 0.11 -11.54 14.12
CA VAL A 81 1.31 -11.50 14.96
C VAL A 81 1.87 -12.90 15.16
N GLY A 82 3.17 -13.06 14.89
CA GLY A 82 3.86 -14.36 15.00
C GLY A 82 3.76 -15.23 13.75
N LEU A 83 2.94 -14.87 12.76
CA LEU A 83 2.92 -15.58 11.49
C LEU A 83 4.13 -15.20 10.62
N ARG A 84 4.65 -16.18 9.88
CA ARG A 84 5.71 -15.94 8.88
C ARG A 84 5.14 -15.23 7.64
N PRO A 85 5.92 -14.39 6.90
CA PRO A 85 5.43 -13.62 5.76
C PRO A 85 4.67 -14.43 4.70
N HIS A 86 5.14 -15.63 4.35
CA HIS A 86 4.45 -16.49 3.38
C HIS A 86 3.07 -16.97 3.86
N LYS A 87 2.86 -17.14 5.17
CA LYS A 87 1.54 -17.46 5.75
C LYS A 87 0.62 -16.26 5.68
N ILE A 88 1.12 -15.07 5.99
CA ILE A 88 0.39 -13.81 5.86
C ILE A 88 -0.02 -13.58 4.40
N CYS A 89 0.89 -13.80 3.45
CA CYS A 89 0.57 -13.77 2.02
C CYS A 89 -0.52 -14.79 1.65
N GLY A 90 -0.44 -16.01 2.17
CA GLY A 90 -1.47 -17.05 2.03
C GLY A 90 -2.84 -16.61 2.56
N HIS A 91 -2.90 -15.74 3.55
CA HIS A 91 -4.15 -15.15 4.07
C HIS A 91 -4.70 -13.98 3.24
N GLY A 92 -4.07 -13.66 2.11
CA GLY A 92 -4.56 -12.66 1.18
C GLY A 92 -3.99 -11.26 1.37
N LEU A 93 -2.84 -11.14 2.02
CA LEU A 93 -2.11 -9.89 2.17
C LEU A 93 -0.85 -9.92 1.31
N ALA A 94 -0.73 -9.03 0.32
CA ALA A 94 0.47 -8.88 -0.49
C ALA A 94 1.11 -7.50 -0.27
N ARG A 95 2.41 -7.40 -0.59
CA ARG A 95 3.17 -6.14 -0.49
C ARG A 95 4.08 -5.98 -1.69
N THR A 96 4.23 -4.74 -2.16
CA THR A 96 5.38 -4.31 -2.97
C THR A 96 6.50 -3.81 -2.05
N PHE A 97 7.72 -3.77 -2.55
CA PHE A 97 8.87 -3.26 -1.81
C PHE A 97 9.39 -1.98 -2.46
N GLN A 98 9.92 -1.07 -1.64
CA GLN A 98 10.49 0.20 -2.09
C GLN A 98 11.56 0.01 -3.19
N VAL A 99 12.37 -1.04 -3.06
CA VAL A 99 13.34 -1.43 -4.08
C VAL A 99 12.90 -2.74 -4.70
N ALA A 100 12.53 -2.70 -5.98
CA ALA A 100 12.14 -3.89 -6.72
C ALA A 100 13.31 -4.90 -6.79
N ARG A 101 13.03 -6.14 -6.42
CA ARG A 101 14.00 -7.25 -6.46
C ARG A 101 13.43 -8.41 -7.27
N PRO A 102 13.33 -8.27 -8.60
CA PRO A 102 12.88 -9.36 -9.45
C PRO A 102 13.96 -10.45 -9.56
N PHE A 103 13.55 -11.65 -9.93
CA PHE A 103 14.48 -12.69 -10.32
C PHE A 103 15.05 -12.35 -11.69
N GLY A 104 16.20 -11.66 -11.73
CA GLY A 104 16.73 -10.99 -12.90
C GLY A 104 16.96 -11.89 -14.11
N LYS A 105 17.31 -13.16 -13.91
CA LYS A 105 17.52 -14.16 -15.00
C LYS A 105 16.19 -14.74 -15.53
N MET A 106 15.10 -14.62 -14.78
CA MET A 106 13.80 -15.12 -15.19
C MET A 106 13.06 -14.09 -16.05
N THR A 107 12.20 -14.56 -16.95
CA THR A 107 11.33 -13.68 -17.74
C THR A 107 10.30 -13.00 -16.85
N VAL A 108 9.63 -11.95 -17.36
CA VAL A 108 8.48 -11.31 -16.70
C VAL A 108 7.44 -12.35 -16.36
N LEU A 109 7.03 -13.19 -17.31
CA LEU A 109 6.03 -14.25 -17.09
C LEU A 109 6.46 -15.19 -15.95
N ALA A 110 7.67 -15.71 -15.98
CA ALA A 110 8.17 -16.62 -14.97
C ALA A 110 8.24 -15.99 -13.58
N ASN A 111 8.63 -14.70 -13.50
CA ASN A 111 8.58 -13.93 -12.26
C ASN A 111 7.16 -13.86 -11.68
N VAL A 112 6.17 -13.50 -12.50
CA VAL A 112 4.78 -13.32 -12.04
C VAL A 112 4.14 -14.65 -11.68
N MET A 113 4.47 -15.73 -12.40
CA MET A 113 4.01 -17.09 -12.08
C MET A 113 4.42 -17.53 -10.66
N THR A 114 5.55 -17.05 -10.12
CA THR A 114 5.93 -17.37 -8.72
C THR A 114 4.85 -16.92 -7.72
N GLY A 115 4.19 -15.79 -7.97
CA GLY A 115 3.07 -15.32 -7.16
C GLY A 115 1.80 -16.14 -7.39
N ALA A 116 1.50 -16.48 -8.65
CA ALA A 116 0.31 -17.22 -9.02
C ALA A 116 0.27 -18.65 -8.43
N PHE A 117 1.43 -19.30 -8.27
CA PHE A 117 1.53 -20.63 -7.64
C PHE A 117 1.11 -20.66 -6.17
N LEU A 118 1.03 -19.51 -5.50
CA LEU A 118 0.50 -19.46 -4.13
C LEU A 118 -0.94 -20.00 -4.04
N ARG A 119 -1.75 -19.74 -5.07
CA ARG A 119 -3.18 -20.08 -5.08
C ARG A 119 -3.48 -21.37 -5.84
N ASN A 120 -2.67 -21.69 -6.82
CA ASN A 120 -2.94 -22.87 -7.65
C ASN A 120 -1.63 -23.50 -8.14
N LYS A 121 -1.51 -24.81 -7.95
CA LYS A 121 -0.34 -25.59 -8.40
C LYS A 121 -0.43 -26.02 -9.86
N ASN A 122 -1.59 -25.87 -10.51
CA ASN A 122 -1.75 -26.16 -11.92
C ASN A 122 -1.02 -25.09 -12.76
N LEU A 123 -0.15 -25.55 -13.66
CA LEU A 123 0.73 -24.70 -14.46
C LEU A 123 -0.07 -23.77 -15.39
N ASP A 124 -1.11 -24.27 -16.05
CA ASP A 124 -1.88 -23.50 -17.02
C ASP A 124 -2.73 -22.43 -16.35
N ILE A 125 -3.31 -22.75 -15.19
CA ILE A 125 -4.05 -21.79 -14.38
C ILE A 125 -3.09 -20.72 -13.84
N ALA A 126 -1.93 -21.10 -13.33
CA ALA A 126 -0.93 -20.14 -12.84
C ALA A 126 -0.44 -19.23 -13.98
N ARG A 127 -0.22 -19.78 -15.18
CA ARG A 127 0.17 -19.01 -16.36
C ARG A 127 -0.91 -18.03 -16.80
N SER A 128 -2.16 -18.44 -16.84
CA SER A 128 -3.31 -17.59 -17.20
C SER A 128 -3.44 -16.41 -16.21
N ARG A 129 -3.35 -16.68 -14.91
CA ARG A 129 -3.39 -15.63 -13.86
C ARG A 129 -2.21 -14.69 -13.94
N ALA A 130 -1.01 -15.21 -14.20
CA ALA A 130 0.18 -14.40 -14.38
C ALA A 130 0.02 -13.45 -15.59
N ARG A 131 -0.49 -13.94 -16.72
CA ARG A 131 -0.76 -13.10 -17.91
C ARG A 131 -1.79 -12.02 -17.62
N ALA A 132 -2.87 -12.33 -16.95
CA ALA A 132 -3.87 -11.34 -16.54
C ALA A 132 -3.28 -10.23 -15.65
N ALA A 133 -2.37 -10.58 -14.73
CA ALA A 133 -1.67 -9.60 -13.90
C ALA A 133 -0.66 -8.77 -14.72
N ILE A 134 0.06 -9.38 -15.66
CA ILE A 134 1.00 -8.72 -16.58
C ILE A 134 0.27 -7.73 -17.48
N GLU A 135 -0.86 -8.13 -18.04
CA GLU A 135 -1.72 -7.28 -18.87
C GLU A 135 -2.23 -6.08 -18.06
N PHE A 136 -2.71 -6.33 -16.85
CA PHE A 136 -3.23 -5.27 -15.98
C PHE A 136 -2.21 -4.16 -15.68
N VAL A 137 -0.92 -4.52 -15.53
CA VAL A 137 0.15 -3.53 -15.29
C VAL A 137 0.79 -3.01 -16.59
N GLY A 138 0.32 -3.43 -17.77
CA GLY A 138 0.79 -2.97 -19.07
C GLY A 138 2.16 -3.54 -19.50
N LEU A 139 2.49 -4.77 -19.12
CA LEU A 139 3.75 -5.44 -19.46
C LEU A 139 3.61 -6.58 -20.48
N SER A 140 2.45 -6.74 -21.15
CA SER A 140 2.19 -7.85 -22.07
C SER A 140 3.24 -7.97 -23.18
N ALA A 141 3.66 -6.86 -23.79
CA ALA A 141 4.68 -6.87 -24.83
C ALA A 141 6.07 -7.34 -24.35
N LYS A 142 6.28 -7.41 -23.03
CA LYS A 142 7.57 -7.77 -22.41
C LYS A 142 7.49 -9.09 -21.63
N GLU A 143 6.45 -9.92 -21.83
CA GLU A 143 6.23 -11.13 -21.01
C GLU A 143 7.40 -12.12 -21.09
N HIS A 144 8.10 -12.18 -22.23
CA HIS A 144 9.26 -13.05 -22.44
C HIS A 144 10.61 -12.37 -22.17
N THR A 145 10.63 -11.07 -21.82
CA THR A 145 11.85 -10.33 -21.55
C THR A 145 12.42 -10.73 -20.19
N PRO A 146 13.74 -11.00 -20.08
CA PRO A 146 14.39 -11.20 -18.78
C PRO A 146 14.25 -9.97 -17.89
N ALA A 147 13.90 -10.16 -16.61
CA ALA A 147 13.60 -9.05 -15.70
C ALA A 147 14.78 -8.07 -15.51
N ARG A 148 16.02 -8.55 -15.67
CA ARG A 148 17.23 -7.68 -15.63
C ARG A 148 17.31 -6.67 -16.78
N ALA A 149 16.61 -6.93 -17.89
CA ALA A 149 16.60 -6.05 -19.08
C ALA A 149 15.46 -5.01 -19.02
N LEU A 150 14.64 -5.03 -17.99
CA LEU A 150 13.57 -4.07 -17.79
C LEU A 150 14.09 -2.73 -17.27
N THR A 151 13.42 -1.65 -17.66
CA THR A 151 13.61 -0.34 -17.04
C THR A 151 13.20 -0.36 -15.58
N THR A 152 13.64 0.60 -14.79
CA THR A 152 13.26 0.73 -13.38
C THR A 152 11.74 0.77 -13.19
N ILE A 153 11.02 1.47 -14.08
CA ILE A 153 9.56 1.57 -14.06
C ILE A 153 8.93 0.21 -14.33
N ASP A 154 9.41 -0.50 -15.35
CA ASP A 154 8.88 -1.82 -15.69
C ASP A 154 9.20 -2.85 -14.60
N GLN A 155 10.32 -2.72 -13.89
CA GLN A 155 10.61 -3.55 -12.72
C GLN A 155 9.62 -3.31 -11.58
N ARG A 156 9.19 -2.06 -11.34
CA ARG A 156 8.13 -1.74 -10.36
C ARG A 156 6.77 -2.29 -10.79
N ARG A 157 6.43 -2.16 -12.08
CA ARG A 157 5.23 -2.79 -12.64
C ARG A 157 5.26 -4.31 -12.51
N LEU A 158 6.42 -4.92 -12.76
CA LEU A 158 6.62 -6.35 -12.57
C LEU A 158 6.40 -6.77 -11.11
N GLU A 159 6.90 -6.00 -10.16
CA GLU A 159 6.70 -6.29 -8.74
C GLU A 159 5.23 -6.18 -8.34
N MET A 160 4.52 -5.17 -8.84
CA MET A 160 3.07 -5.06 -8.67
C MET A 160 2.34 -6.27 -9.30
N ALA A 161 2.71 -6.69 -10.51
CA ALA A 161 2.13 -7.87 -11.15
C ALA A 161 2.36 -9.15 -10.32
N ARG A 162 3.56 -9.32 -9.75
CA ARG A 162 3.86 -10.44 -8.84
C ARG A 162 2.97 -10.44 -7.60
N ALA A 163 2.77 -9.26 -6.99
CA ALA A 163 1.89 -9.11 -5.85
C ALA A 163 0.43 -9.40 -6.24
N LEU A 164 -0.06 -8.88 -7.35
CA LEU A 164 -1.43 -9.10 -7.84
C LEU A 164 -1.70 -10.56 -8.21
N ALA A 165 -0.70 -11.28 -8.77
CA ALA A 165 -0.83 -12.68 -9.11
C ALA A 165 -1.05 -13.59 -7.89
N THR A 166 -0.76 -13.13 -6.67
CA THR A 166 -1.14 -13.83 -5.43
C THR A 166 -2.63 -13.73 -5.10
N GLU A 167 -3.42 -12.99 -5.90
CA GLU A 167 -4.84 -12.69 -5.67
C GLU A 167 -5.09 -12.15 -4.26
N PRO A 168 -4.48 -11.01 -3.91
CA PRO A 168 -4.61 -10.45 -2.58
C PRO A 168 -5.99 -9.85 -2.36
N ARG A 169 -6.45 -9.83 -1.11
CA ARG A 169 -7.58 -9.03 -0.63
C ARG A 169 -7.13 -7.69 -0.07
N LEU A 170 -5.89 -7.63 0.44
CA LEU A 170 -5.23 -6.43 0.94
C LEU A 170 -3.85 -6.29 0.29
N LEU A 171 -3.60 -5.14 -0.32
CA LEU A 171 -2.33 -4.80 -0.97
C LEU A 171 -1.64 -3.65 -0.23
N LEU A 172 -0.42 -3.86 0.20
CA LEU A 172 0.44 -2.84 0.78
C LEU A 172 1.40 -2.32 -0.31
N LEU A 173 1.32 -1.03 -0.62
CA LEU A 173 2.15 -0.35 -1.60
C LEU A 173 3.18 0.54 -0.89
N ASP A 174 4.47 0.26 -1.07
CA ASP A 174 5.56 0.95 -0.38
C ASP A 174 6.35 1.81 -1.39
N GLU A 175 6.10 3.12 -1.38
CA GLU A 175 6.77 4.14 -2.20
C GLU A 175 6.88 3.78 -3.70
N VAL A 176 5.79 3.27 -4.27
CA VAL A 176 5.77 2.79 -5.66
C VAL A 176 5.92 3.92 -6.70
N MET A 177 5.74 5.17 -6.29
CA MET A 177 5.82 6.35 -7.15
C MET A 177 7.12 7.15 -6.97
N ALA A 178 8.03 6.73 -6.08
CA ALA A 178 9.28 7.45 -5.84
C ALA A 178 10.13 7.54 -7.11
N GLY A 179 10.57 8.75 -7.50
CA GLY A 179 11.40 9.01 -8.67
C GLY A 179 10.69 8.85 -10.03
N LEU A 180 9.36 8.77 -10.06
CA LEU A 180 8.56 8.84 -11.28
C LEU A 180 8.37 10.31 -11.72
N ASN A 181 8.29 10.55 -13.01
CA ASN A 181 7.88 11.84 -13.55
C ASN A 181 6.35 12.01 -13.45
N HIS A 182 5.84 13.21 -13.77
CA HIS A 182 4.42 13.53 -13.62
C HIS A 182 3.48 12.59 -14.40
N ALA A 183 3.83 12.27 -15.67
CA ALA A 183 3.00 11.40 -16.49
C ALA A 183 2.99 9.95 -15.96
N GLU A 184 4.10 9.49 -15.43
CA GLU A 184 4.24 8.17 -14.82
C GLU A 184 3.47 8.08 -13.48
N ILE A 185 3.46 9.16 -12.69
CA ILE A 185 2.64 9.26 -11.48
C ILE A 185 1.16 9.17 -11.86
N ASP A 186 0.71 9.87 -12.90
CA ASP A 186 -0.68 9.81 -13.34
C ASP A 186 -1.09 8.40 -13.79
N GLN A 187 -0.19 7.67 -14.48
CA GLN A 187 -0.42 6.27 -14.83
C GLN A 187 -0.50 5.37 -13.58
N ALA A 188 0.38 5.56 -12.60
CA ALA A 188 0.36 4.81 -11.35
C ALA A 188 -0.93 5.09 -10.55
N VAL A 189 -1.35 6.36 -10.45
CA VAL A 189 -2.62 6.77 -9.82
C VAL A 189 -3.81 6.11 -10.50
N ALA A 190 -3.85 6.11 -11.84
CA ALA A 190 -4.92 5.46 -12.60
C ALA A 190 -4.95 3.94 -12.33
N LEU A 191 -3.78 3.29 -12.29
CA LEU A 191 -3.64 1.87 -12.00
C LEU A 191 -4.17 1.53 -10.60
N ILE A 192 -3.77 2.28 -9.57
CA ILE A 192 -4.24 2.12 -8.19
C ILE A 192 -5.74 2.39 -8.09
N GLY A 193 -6.23 3.44 -8.75
CA GLY A 193 -7.65 3.75 -8.83
C GLY A 193 -8.48 2.60 -9.44
N ASN A 194 -7.96 1.93 -10.47
CA ASN A 194 -8.59 0.76 -11.07
C ASN A 194 -8.62 -0.45 -10.12
N LEU A 195 -7.57 -0.65 -9.32
CA LEU A 195 -7.55 -1.69 -8.28
C LEU A 195 -8.60 -1.42 -7.19
N SER A 196 -8.68 -0.18 -6.71
CA SER A 196 -9.68 0.24 -5.73
C SER A 196 -11.11 0.07 -6.25
N LYS A 197 -11.39 0.44 -7.50
CA LYS A 197 -12.71 0.24 -8.15
C LYS A 197 -13.09 -1.24 -8.25
N ARG A 198 -12.12 -2.15 -8.39
CA ARG A 198 -12.35 -3.61 -8.35
C ARG A 198 -12.56 -4.14 -6.93
N GLY A 199 -12.51 -3.26 -5.93
CA GLY A 199 -12.77 -3.56 -4.53
C GLY A 199 -11.59 -4.15 -3.79
N LEU A 200 -10.36 -3.98 -4.28
CA LEU A 200 -9.15 -4.32 -3.54
C LEU A 200 -8.95 -3.32 -2.41
N THR A 201 -8.68 -3.82 -1.21
CA THR A 201 -8.25 -2.98 -0.09
C THR A 201 -6.79 -2.61 -0.27
N ILE A 202 -6.44 -1.33 -0.09
CA ILE A 202 -5.08 -0.85 -0.34
C ILE A 202 -4.60 -0.02 0.86
N VAL A 203 -3.40 -0.28 1.34
CA VAL A 203 -2.66 0.64 2.20
C VAL A 203 -1.42 1.10 1.45
N ILE A 204 -1.27 2.40 1.30
CA ILE A 204 -0.16 2.99 0.53
C ILE A 204 0.71 3.85 1.43
N VAL A 205 2.03 3.64 1.39
CA VAL A 205 3.03 4.57 1.91
C VAL A 205 3.56 5.38 0.74
N GLU A 206 3.37 6.68 0.78
CA GLU A 206 3.83 7.61 -0.26
C GLU A 206 4.19 8.97 0.35
N HIS A 207 4.99 9.73 -0.38
CA HIS A 207 5.34 11.11 -0.04
C HIS A 207 4.89 12.11 -1.12
N VAL A 208 4.37 11.63 -2.24
CA VAL A 208 3.84 12.47 -3.33
C VAL A 208 2.40 12.85 -2.99
N MET A 209 2.20 14.02 -2.36
CA MET A 209 0.89 14.48 -1.87
C MET A 209 -0.18 14.48 -2.96
N ARG A 210 0.15 14.91 -4.19
CA ARG A 210 -0.80 14.87 -5.32
C ARG A 210 -1.38 13.47 -5.57
N ALA A 211 -0.53 12.46 -5.51
CA ALA A 211 -0.96 11.08 -5.70
C ALA A 211 -1.82 10.57 -4.53
N ILE A 212 -1.41 10.90 -3.29
CA ILE A 212 -2.15 10.55 -2.07
C ILE A 212 -3.56 11.13 -2.13
N MET A 213 -3.68 12.43 -2.45
CA MET A 213 -4.98 13.13 -2.58
C MET A 213 -5.88 12.54 -3.65
N ALA A 214 -5.31 11.95 -4.71
CA ALA A 214 -6.06 11.34 -5.81
C ALA A 214 -6.59 9.94 -5.49
N VAL A 215 -5.88 9.16 -4.66
CA VAL A 215 -6.22 7.73 -4.45
C VAL A 215 -6.74 7.42 -3.05
N ALA A 216 -6.31 8.13 -2.01
CA ALA A 216 -6.66 7.83 -0.63
C ALA A 216 -8.04 8.38 -0.27
N ARG A 217 -8.84 7.58 0.42
CA ARG A 217 -10.08 8.03 1.09
C ARG A 217 -9.83 8.44 2.53
N HIS A 218 -8.81 7.88 3.12
CA HIS A 218 -8.43 8.09 4.51
C HIS A 218 -6.92 8.16 4.64
N ILE A 219 -6.41 8.99 5.52
CA ILE A 219 -4.98 9.20 5.74
C ILE A 219 -4.69 9.02 7.22
N VAL A 220 -3.65 8.27 7.52
CA VAL A 220 -3.04 8.14 8.85
C VAL A 220 -1.67 8.80 8.79
N VAL A 221 -1.40 9.72 9.68
CA VAL A 221 -0.14 10.47 9.73
C VAL A 221 0.70 9.99 10.91
N LEU A 222 1.92 9.58 10.61
CA LEU A 222 2.91 9.21 11.62
C LEU A 222 3.97 10.30 11.77
N ASP A 223 4.40 10.53 13.00
CA ASP A 223 5.62 11.25 13.33
C ASP A 223 6.30 10.60 14.53
N HIS A 224 7.64 10.45 14.47
CA HIS A 224 8.44 9.79 15.53
C HIS A 224 7.85 8.49 16.08
N GLY A 225 7.26 7.67 15.21
CA GLY A 225 6.65 6.38 15.55
C GLY A 225 5.24 6.46 16.14
N GLN A 226 4.66 7.64 16.27
CA GLN A 226 3.32 7.86 16.82
C GLN A 226 2.35 8.35 15.73
N LYS A 227 1.07 8.04 15.90
CA LYS A 227 0.01 8.62 15.09
C LYS A 227 -0.32 10.01 15.61
N ILE A 228 -0.09 11.04 14.79
CA ILE A 228 -0.37 12.44 15.14
C ILE A 228 -1.69 12.93 14.56
N ALA A 229 -2.16 12.34 13.46
CA ALA A 229 -3.44 12.71 12.86
C ALA A 229 -4.02 11.53 12.08
N GLU A 230 -5.35 11.54 11.90
CA GLU A 230 -6.10 10.58 11.10
C GLU A 230 -7.37 11.27 10.59
N GLY A 231 -7.72 11.08 9.30
CA GLY A 231 -8.91 11.69 8.73
C GLY A 231 -8.95 11.64 7.21
N SER A 232 -9.89 12.35 6.62
CA SER A 232 -9.95 12.54 5.18
C SER A 232 -8.74 13.35 4.67
N PRO A 233 -8.38 13.24 3.38
CA PRO A 233 -7.28 14.02 2.82
C PRO A 233 -7.38 15.53 3.09
N LYS A 234 -8.59 16.09 3.04
CA LYS A 234 -8.83 17.53 3.29
C LYS A 234 -8.58 17.91 4.76
N GLU A 235 -9.03 17.09 5.70
CA GLU A 235 -8.83 17.33 7.14
C GLU A 235 -7.35 17.23 7.50
N VAL A 236 -6.64 16.24 6.96
CA VAL A 236 -5.22 16.03 7.27
C VAL A 236 -4.35 17.17 6.74
N VAL A 237 -4.61 17.67 5.51
CA VAL A 237 -3.85 18.81 4.94
C VAL A 237 -4.08 20.11 5.73
N ALA A 238 -5.25 20.29 6.32
CA ALA A 238 -5.58 21.46 7.15
C ALA A 238 -5.08 21.34 8.61
N ASN A 239 -4.60 20.16 9.02
CA ASN A 239 -4.18 19.92 10.39
C ASN A 239 -2.83 20.59 10.71
N GLN A 240 -2.82 21.47 11.72
CA GLN A 240 -1.64 22.25 12.13
C GLN A 240 -0.48 21.35 12.64
N GLU A 241 -0.79 20.24 13.29
CA GLU A 241 0.20 19.29 13.78
C GLU A 241 0.92 18.60 12.62
N VAL A 242 0.16 18.22 11.57
CA VAL A 242 0.69 17.67 10.34
C VAL A 242 1.59 18.68 9.61
N ILE A 243 1.13 19.93 9.46
CA ILE A 243 1.91 21.00 8.83
C ILE A 243 3.25 21.18 9.55
N ARG A 244 3.24 21.23 10.88
CA ARG A 244 4.45 21.36 11.71
C ARG A 244 5.40 20.17 11.55
N ALA A 245 4.88 18.96 11.49
CA ALA A 245 5.70 17.74 11.32
C ALA A 245 6.45 17.72 9.98
N TYR A 246 5.88 18.30 8.92
CA TYR A 246 6.50 18.34 7.59
C TYR A 246 7.39 19.56 7.36
N LEU A 247 7.04 20.73 7.90
CA LEU A 247 7.75 22.00 7.67
C LEU A 247 8.71 22.38 8.80
N GLY A 248 8.64 21.66 9.93
CA GLY A 248 9.41 21.96 11.14
C GLY A 248 8.76 23.03 12.00
N THR A 249 9.23 23.15 13.24
CA THR A 249 8.67 24.07 14.27
C THR A 249 8.85 25.55 13.97
N GLY A 250 9.61 25.92 12.93
CA GLY A 250 9.86 27.30 12.52
C GLY A 250 8.80 27.91 11.59
N TYR A 251 7.87 27.12 11.04
CA TYR A 251 6.84 27.62 10.13
C TYR A 251 5.71 28.28 10.92
N ARG A 252 5.76 29.62 11.03
CA ARG A 252 4.60 30.43 11.46
C ARG A 252 3.76 30.70 10.22
N HIS A 253 2.51 30.26 10.23
CA HIS A 253 1.51 30.71 9.26
C HIS A 253 1.36 32.23 9.47
N GLU A 254 1.93 33.04 8.60
CA GLU A 254 1.51 34.42 8.49
C GLU A 254 0.06 34.41 8.02
N ALA A 255 -0.85 34.77 8.91
CA ALA A 255 -2.24 35.02 8.52
C ALA A 255 -2.20 36.07 7.37
N PRO A 256 -3.06 35.93 6.35
CA PRO A 256 -3.13 36.95 5.30
C PRO A 256 -3.39 38.29 5.97
N VAL A 257 -2.44 39.23 5.79
CA VAL A 257 -2.56 40.59 6.27
C VAL A 257 -3.85 41.14 5.69
N GLY A 258 -4.80 41.35 6.58
CA GLY A 258 -6.12 41.88 6.28
C GLY A 258 -6.01 43.20 5.53
N GLY A 259 -6.90 43.37 4.58
CA GLY A 259 -6.98 44.42 3.63
C GLY A 259 -6.76 45.81 4.16
N VAL A 260 -6.07 46.57 3.35
CA VAL A 260 -6.06 48.02 3.38
C VAL A 260 -7.48 48.49 3.10
N ALA A 261 -8.11 49.03 4.14
CA ALA A 261 -9.30 49.84 3.97
C ALA A 261 -8.86 51.19 3.35
N CYS A 262 -9.45 51.55 2.26
CA CYS A 262 -9.68 52.93 1.81
C CYS A 262 -11.07 52.97 1.20
#